data_5e8c5f30f1725ace7eb06c17105731c5
#
_entry.id   5e8c5f30f1725ace7eb06c17105731c5
#
_cell.length_a   1.000
_cell.length_b   1.000
_cell.length_c   1.000
_cell.angle_alpha   90.00
_cell.angle_beta   90.00
_cell.angle_gamma   90.00
#
_symmetry.space_group_name_H-M   'P 1'
#
loop_
_entity.id
_entity.type
_entity.pdbx_description
1 polymer ?
#
loop_
_entity_poly.entity_id
_entity_poly.type
_entity_poly.pdbx_seq_one_letter_code
_entity_poly.pdbx_strand_id
1 'polypeptide(L)'
;GQPITSENLAEKLGVTRAALRADLAILTMTGTLDARPKVGYVYLGRKTNGDVLENLLKIRADDVMSKPVTVNDATMVYDAIVYLFLNDVGTLFVENNDVLVGAVSRKDFLKIAIGGTDIHKVPVGVIMTRMPNIICGSRDDSAIILAKKIIEHEIDSIPIVEKVKIDDGSREVIKIV
;
A
#
# COMPACT_ATOMS: atom_id res chain seq x y z
N GLY A 1 33.38 11.56 -0.58
CA GLY A 1 34.52 11.39 0.33
C GLY A 1 35.81 11.18 -0.44
N GLN A 2 36.96 11.38 0.19
CA GLN A 2 38.26 11.05 -0.44
C GLN A 2 38.42 9.54 -0.54
N PRO A 3 39.04 9.02 -1.63
CA PRO A 3 39.29 7.59 -1.77
C PRO A 3 40.25 7.08 -0.68
N ILE A 4 40.04 5.86 -0.20
CA ILE A 4 40.90 5.19 0.78
C ILE A 4 41.27 3.80 0.29
N THR A 5 42.54 3.42 0.41
CA THR A 5 43.01 2.08 0.03
C THR A 5 42.61 1.04 1.08
N SER A 6 42.54 -0.25 0.69
CA SER A 6 42.27 -1.34 1.65
C SER A 6 43.32 -1.47 2.72
N GLU A 7 44.58 -1.11 2.43
CA GLU A 7 45.68 -1.05 3.39
C GLU A 7 45.44 0.01 4.46
N ASN A 8 45.18 1.25 4.05
CA ASN A 8 44.96 2.36 4.97
C ASN A 8 43.66 2.16 5.78
N LEU A 9 42.64 1.49 5.20
CA LEU A 9 41.44 1.17 5.91
C LEU A 9 41.68 0.11 6.98
N ALA A 10 42.45 -0.93 6.65
CA ALA A 10 42.83 -1.99 7.58
C ALA A 10 43.63 -1.46 8.77
N GLU A 11 44.61 -0.57 8.49
CA GLU A 11 45.40 0.10 9.52
C GLU A 11 44.54 0.94 10.45
N LYS A 12 43.62 1.78 9.90
CA LYS A 12 42.71 2.60 10.71
C LYS A 12 41.76 1.80 11.56
N LEU A 13 41.35 0.62 11.12
CA LEU A 13 40.42 -0.25 11.83
C LEU A 13 41.13 -1.27 12.74
N GLY A 14 42.46 -1.34 12.73
CA GLY A 14 43.23 -2.28 13.53
C GLY A 14 43.02 -3.75 13.14
N VAL A 15 42.70 -4.01 11.86
CA VAL A 15 42.45 -5.37 11.31
C VAL A 15 43.37 -5.68 10.16
N THR A 16 43.37 -6.94 9.72
CA THR A 16 44.13 -7.33 8.54
C THR A 16 43.40 -6.99 7.26
N ARG A 17 44.10 -6.69 6.18
CA ARG A 17 43.51 -6.50 4.85
C ARG A 17 42.68 -7.72 4.40
N ALA A 18 43.14 -8.93 4.74
CA ALA A 18 42.44 -10.17 4.42
C ALA A 18 41.06 -10.25 5.09
N ALA A 19 40.98 -9.81 6.35
CA ALA A 19 39.71 -9.78 7.11
C ALA A 19 38.69 -8.84 6.48
N LEU A 20 39.12 -7.69 5.93
CA LEU A 20 38.23 -6.72 5.30
C LEU A 20 37.74 -7.12 3.89
N ARG A 21 38.31 -8.13 3.27
CA ARG A 21 38.06 -8.44 1.86
C ARG A 21 36.60 -8.81 1.59
N ALA A 22 35.99 -9.62 2.46
CA ALA A 22 34.60 -10.02 2.33
C ALA A 22 33.65 -8.84 2.56
N ASP A 23 33.91 -8.04 3.59
CA ASP A 23 33.07 -6.88 3.94
C ASP A 23 33.14 -5.80 2.86
N LEU A 24 34.33 -5.52 2.33
CA LEU A 24 34.50 -4.56 1.21
C LEU A 24 33.82 -5.03 -0.07
N ALA A 25 33.81 -6.35 -0.34
CA ALA A 25 33.08 -6.92 -1.47
C ALA A 25 31.57 -6.73 -1.29
N ILE A 26 31.01 -7.03 -0.12
CA ILE A 26 29.59 -6.83 0.19
C ILE A 26 29.22 -5.35 0.07
N LEU A 27 30.00 -4.46 0.66
CA LEU A 27 29.74 -3.01 0.63
C LEU A 27 29.82 -2.44 -0.79
N THR A 28 30.66 -3.02 -1.65
CA THR A 28 30.74 -2.65 -3.07
C THR A 28 29.53 -3.20 -3.84
N MET A 29 29.14 -4.44 -3.61
CA MET A 29 27.95 -5.05 -4.22
C MET A 29 26.65 -4.33 -3.84
N THR A 30 26.56 -3.82 -2.62
CA THR A 30 25.40 -3.05 -2.13
C THR A 30 25.42 -1.58 -2.59
N GLY A 31 26.46 -1.17 -3.34
CA GLY A 31 26.57 0.23 -3.82
C GLY A 31 26.90 1.23 -2.71
N THR A 32 27.29 0.77 -1.53
CA THR A 32 27.72 1.64 -0.41
C THR A 32 29.12 2.19 -0.66
N LEU A 33 29.99 1.37 -1.26
CA LEU A 33 31.32 1.74 -1.70
C LEU A 33 31.45 1.60 -3.22
N ASP A 34 32.22 2.50 -3.84
CA ASP A 34 32.70 2.39 -5.22
C ASP A 34 34.18 1.96 -5.20
N ALA A 35 34.47 0.81 -5.78
CA ALA A 35 35.84 0.29 -5.86
C ALA A 35 36.49 0.76 -7.16
N ARG A 36 37.50 1.66 -7.06
CA ARG A 36 38.24 2.19 -8.21
C ARG A 36 39.60 1.54 -8.29
N PRO A 37 39.90 0.87 -9.41
CA PRO A 37 41.24 0.26 -9.62
C PRO A 37 42.36 1.29 -9.43
N LYS A 38 43.37 0.93 -8.64
CA LYS A 38 44.57 1.76 -8.31
C LYS A 38 44.28 3.02 -7.47
N VAL A 39 43.02 3.31 -7.14
CA VAL A 39 42.63 4.49 -6.38
C VAL A 39 42.16 4.08 -4.96
N GLY A 40 41.44 2.98 -4.87
CA GLY A 40 40.86 2.51 -3.60
C GLY A 40 39.36 2.55 -3.58
N TYR A 41 38.79 2.62 -2.38
CA TYR A 41 37.35 2.64 -2.15
C TYR A 41 36.90 4.07 -1.87
N VAL A 42 35.82 4.46 -2.51
CA VAL A 42 35.15 5.73 -2.29
C VAL A 42 33.81 5.45 -1.65
N TYR A 43 33.55 6.07 -0.50
CA TYR A 43 32.22 6.02 0.10
C TYR A 43 31.26 6.87 -0.73
N LEU A 44 30.30 6.23 -1.37
CA LEU A 44 29.30 6.90 -2.20
C LEU A 44 28.27 7.68 -1.36
N GLY A 45 28.41 7.63 -0.05
CA GLY A 45 27.33 7.90 0.85
C GLY A 45 26.40 6.67 0.83
N ARG A 46 25.68 6.37 1.89
CA ARG A 46 24.38 5.79 1.66
C ARG A 46 23.73 6.79 0.69
N LYS A 47 23.34 6.36 -0.53
CA LYS A 47 22.05 6.86 -1.03
C LYS A 47 21.15 6.46 0.09
N THR A 48 21.00 7.36 1.03
CA THR A 48 20.27 7.08 2.22
C THR A 48 18.91 6.69 1.68
N ASN A 49 18.35 5.62 2.22
CA ASN A 49 16.92 5.39 2.10
C ASN A 49 16.13 6.70 2.31
N GLY A 50 16.77 7.78 2.77
CA GLY A 50 16.27 9.14 2.84
C GLY A 50 15.81 9.69 1.50
N ASP A 51 16.66 9.69 0.47
CA ASP A 51 16.25 10.25 -0.85
C ASP A 51 15.18 9.36 -1.49
N VAL A 52 15.29 8.04 -1.33
CA VAL A 52 14.27 7.10 -1.80
C VAL A 52 13.01 7.24 -0.96
N LEU A 53 13.14 7.31 0.35
CA LEU A 53 12.03 7.48 1.27
C LEU A 53 11.35 8.85 1.08
N GLU A 54 12.12 9.93 0.93
CA GLU A 54 11.57 11.25 0.63
C GLU A 54 10.80 11.26 -0.71
N ASN A 55 11.33 10.61 -1.74
CA ASN A 55 10.63 10.49 -3.01
C ASN A 55 9.38 9.62 -2.90
N LEU A 56 9.43 8.52 -2.14
CA LEU A 56 8.26 7.69 -1.88
C LEU A 56 7.20 8.44 -1.06
N LEU A 57 7.60 9.26 -0.09
CA LEU A 57 6.68 10.08 0.71
C LEU A 57 5.99 11.19 -0.11
N LYS A 58 6.55 11.57 -1.25
CA LYS A 58 5.94 12.54 -2.18
C LYS A 58 4.85 11.93 -3.04
N ILE A 59 4.86 10.61 -3.23
CA ILE A 59 3.83 9.90 -3.99
C ILE A 59 2.52 9.97 -3.21
N ARG A 60 1.49 10.52 -3.82
CA ARG A 60 0.15 10.64 -3.23
C ARG A 60 -0.76 9.53 -3.73
N ALA A 61 -1.87 9.36 -3.04
CA ALA A 61 -2.90 8.42 -3.46
C ALA A 61 -3.36 8.69 -4.90
N ASP A 62 -3.55 9.96 -5.26
CA ASP A 62 -3.97 10.39 -6.61
C ASP A 62 -3.02 9.93 -7.73
N ASP A 63 -1.73 9.78 -7.45
CA ASP A 63 -0.72 9.33 -8.42
C ASP A 63 -0.80 7.81 -8.72
N VAL A 64 -1.38 7.02 -7.80
CA VAL A 64 -1.32 5.55 -7.85
C VAL A 64 -2.68 4.85 -7.72
N MET A 65 -3.73 5.59 -7.36
CA MET A 65 -5.07 5.01 -7.23
C MET A 65 -5.61 4.52 -8.58
N SER A 66 -6.45 3.51 -8.52
CA SER A 66 -7.21 3.01 -9.66
C SER A 66 -8.69 3.30 -9.50
N LYS A 67 -9.43 3.21 -10.60
CA LYS A 67 -10.88 3.36 -10.56
C LYS A 67 -11.50 2.35 -9.59
N PRO A 68 -12.34 2.78 -8.65
CA PRO A 68 -12.98 1.88 -7.71
C PRO A 68 -13.96 0.93 -8.40
N VAL A 69 -14.08 -0.28 -7.89
CA VAL A 69 -15.12 -1.23 -8.30
C VAL A 69 -16.20 -1.23 -7.23
N THR A 70 -17.37 -0.69 -7.58
CA THR A 70 -18.49 -0.49 -6.66
C THR A 70 -19.69 -1.36 -7.01
N VAL A 71 -20.52 -1.67 -6.02
CA VAL A 71 -21.82 -2.31 -6.17
C VAL A 71 -22.83 -1.61 -5.26
N ASN A 72 -24.12 -1.71 -5.60
CA ASN A 72 -25.19 -1.21 -4.74
C ASN A 72 -25.39 -2.14 -3.54
N ASP A 73 -25.81 -1.62 -2.39
CA ASP A 73 -26.05 -2.38 -1.17
C ASP A 73 -27.19 -3.42 -1.32
N ALA A 74 -28.10 -3.22 -2.27
CA ALA A 74 -29.16 -4.18 -2.63
C ALA A 74 -28.69 -5.29 -3.59
N THR A 75 -27.46 -5.22 -4.15
CA THR A 75 -26.90 -6.26 -5.03
C THR A 75 -26.84 -7.59 -4.30
N MET A 76 -27.29 -8.68 -4.93
CA MET A 76 -27.23 -10.02 -4.33
C MET A 76 -25.79 -10.50 -4.21
N VAL A 77 -25.51 -11.26 -3.17
CA VAL A 77 -24.17 -11.79 -2.89
C VAL A 77 -23.63 -12.59 -4.09
N TYR A 78 -24.45 -13.39 -4.74
CA TYR A 78 -24.05 -14.14 -5.95
C TYR A 78 -23.56 -13.21 -7.06
N ASP A 79 -24.33 -12.17 -7.39
CA ASP A 79 -23.98 -11.23 -8.45
C ASP A 79 -22.72 -10.42 -8.10
N ALA A 80 -22.57 -10.05 -6.84
CA ALA A 80 -21.39 -9.37 -6.34
C ALA A 80 -20.13 -10.26 -6.43
N ILE A 81 -20.25 -11.57 -6.15
CA ILE A 81 -19.15 -12.52 -6.35
C ILE A 81 -18.75 -12.58 -7.83
N VAL A 82 -19.71 -12.71 -8.73
CA VAL A 82 -19.45 -12.72 -10.18
C VAL A 82 -18.76 -11.42 -10.60
N TYR A 83 -19.26 -10.28 -10.13
CA TYR A 83 -18.70 -8.97 -10.45
C TYR A 83 -17.27 -8.78 -9.93
N LEU A 84 -16.97 -9.28 -8.73
CA LEU A 84 -15.63 -9.29 -8.15
C LEU A 84 -14.63 -10.08 -9.03
N PHE A 85 -15.03 -11.25 -9.51
CA PHE A 85 -14.18 -12.08 -10.39
C PHE A 85 -14.02 -11.45 -11.78
N LEU A 86 -15.06 -10.90 -12.36
CA LEU A 86 -14.99 -10.24 -13.68
C LEU A 86 -14.05 -9.03 -13.68
N ASN A 87 -13.94 -8.34 -12.56
CA ASN A 87 -13.08 -7.16 -12.42
C ASN A 87 -11.70 -7.50 -11.82
N ASP A 88 -11.44 -8.77 -11.47
CA ASP A 88 -10.19 -9.25 -10.87
C ASP A 88 -9.75 -8.45 -9.63
N VAL A 89 -10.70 -8.15 -8.74
CA VAL A 89 -10.44 -7.41 -7.49
C VAL A 89 -10.61 -8.28 -6.25
N GLY A 90 -10.01 -7.91 -5.13
CA GLY A 90 -10.14 -8.60 -3.83
C GLY A 90 -11.29 -8.09 -2.96
N THR A 91 -11.73 -6.86 -3.22
CA THR A 91 -12.73 -6.15 -2.43
C THR A 91 -13.63 -5.34 -3.36
N LEU A 92 -14.93 -5.34 -3.10
CA LEU A 92 -15.90 -4.44 -3.69
C LEU A 92 -16.30 -3.39 -2.67
N PHE A 93 -16.39 -2.13 -3.09
CA PHE A 93 -16.95 -1.09 -2.27
C PHE A 93 -18.45 -1.02 -2.49
N VAL A 94 -19.18 -0.79 -1.43
CA VAL A 94 -20.64 -0.78 -1.45
C VAL A 94 -21.13 0.64 -1.31
N GLU A 95 -21.97 1.05 -2.24
CA GLU A 95 -22.53 2.40 -2.27
C GLU A 95 -24.06 2.37 -2.29
N ASN A 96 -24.66 3.43 -1.78
CA ASN A 96 -26.09 3.70 -1.88
C ASN A 96 -26.25 5.19 -2.23
N ASN A 97 -26.87 5.49 -3.37
CA ASN A 97 -27.02 6.85 -3.91
C ASN A 97 -25.69 7.63 -3.98
N ASP A 98 -24.66 7.02 -4.56
CA ASP A 98 -23.30 7.55 -4.68
C ASP A 98 -22.59 7.84 -3.33
N VAL A 99 -23.09 7.30 -2.25
CA VAL A 99 -22.48 7.40 -0.91
C VAL A 99 -21.85 6.07 -0.55
N LEU A 100 -20.58 6.09 -0.14
CA LEU A 100 -19.90 4.91 0.38
C LEU A 100 -20.58 4.48 1.70
N VAL A 101 -21.19 3.30 1.72
CA VAL A 101 -21.87 2.74 2.89
C VAL A 101 -21.18 1.51 3.45
N GLY A 102 -20.33 0.83 2.65
CA GLY A 102 -19.70 -0.41 3.08
C GLY A 102 -18.58 -0.89 2.17
N ALA A 103 -17.98 -2.03 2.56
CA ALA A 103 -17.06 -2.81 1.75
C ALA A 103 -17.29 -4.30 2.01
N VAL A 104 -17.09 -5.14 1.00
CA VAL A 104 -17.19 -6.59 1.08
C VAL A 104 -16.00 -7.24 0.38
N SER A 105 -15.34 -8.16 1.06
CA SER A 105 -14.14 -8.84 0.58
C SER A 105 -14.41 -10.29 0.22
N ARG A 106 -13.43 -10.94 -0.45
CA ARG A 106 -13.43 -12.39 -0.70
C ARG A 106 -13.66 -13.19 0.60
N LYS A 107 -13.10 -12.74 1.73
CA LYS A 107 -13.26 -13.40 3.04
C LYS A 107 -14.72 -13.38 3.50
N ASP A 108 -15.44 -12.30 3.25
CA ASP A 108 -16.85 -12.16 3.64
C ASP A 108 -17.75 -13.05 2.78
N PHE A 109 -17.49 -13.12 1.47
CA PHE A 109 -18.18 -14.05 0.57
C PHE A 109 -17.93 -15.51 0.95
N LEU A 110 -16.70 -15.84 1.33
CA LEU A 110 -16.37 -17.21 1.75
C LEU A 110 -17.11 -17.58 3.05
N LYS A 111 -17.19 -16.69 4.02
CA LYS A 111 -17.91 -16.92 5.29
C LYS A 111 -19.38 -17.24 5.05
N ILE A 112 -20.06 -16.47 4.18
CA ILE A 112 -21.49 -16.70 3.92
C ILE A 112 -21.72 -17.98 3.11
N ALA A 113 -20.84 -18.31 2.16
CA ALA A 113 -20.92 -19.53 1.37
C ALA A 113 -20.76 -20.79 2.25
N ILE A 114 -19.82 -20.79 3.20
CA ILE A 114 -19.62 -21.88 4.16
C ILE A 114 -20.81 -22.00 5.12
N GLY A 115 -21.46 -20.86 5.46
CA GLY A 115 -22.62 -20.81 6.35
C GLY A 115 -23.89 -21.45 5.76
N GLY A 116 -23.87 -21.92 4.53
CA GLY A 116 -25.04 -22.57 3.89
C GLY A 116 -26.21 -21.64 3.57
N THR A 117 -25.97 -20.33 3.58
CA THR A 117 -26.98 -19.33 3.26
C THR A 117 -27.21 -19.25 1.75
N ASP A 118 -28.46 -19.09 1.33
CA ASP A 118 -28.79 -18.91 -0.10
C ASP A 118 -28.30 -17.55 -0.59
N ILE A 119 -27.10 -17.54 -1.22
CA ILE A 119 -26.43 -16.33 -1.70
C ILE A 119 -27.17 -15.59 -2.81
N HIS A 120 -28.18 -16.21 -3.41
CA HIS A 120 -29.05 -15.57 -4.41
C HIS A 120 -30.15 -14.71 -3.78
N LYS A 121 -30.36 -14.80 -2.45
CA LYS A 121 -31.41 -14.09 -1.74
C LYS A 121 -30.90 -13.09 -0.71
N VAL A 122 -29.59 -13.03 -0.50
CA VAL A 122 -28.98 -12.14 0.50
C VAL A 122 -28.30 -10.98 -0.21
N PRO A 123 -28.68 -9.74 0.03
CA PRO A 123 -27.99 -8.57 -0.51
C PRO A 123 -26.67 -8.32 0.23
N VAL A 124 -25.68 -7.76 -0.48
CA VAL A 124 -24.34 -7.46 0.10
C VAL A 124 -24.41 -6.53 1.28
N GLY A 125 -25.41 -5.66 1.35
CA GLY A 125 -25.65 -4.76 2.47
C GLY A 125 -25.85 -5.48 3.81
N VAL A 126 -26.20 -6.78 3.82
CA VAL A 126 -26.34 -7.59 5.04
C VAL A 126 -24.99 -8.06 5.57
N ILE A 127 -24.03 -8.35 4.67
CA ILE A 127 -22.76 -8.99 5.01
C ILE A 127 -21.56 -8.04 5.03
N MET A 128 -21.70 -6.84 4.45
CA MET A 128 -20.63 -5.87 4.32
C MET A 128 -20.10 -5.35 5.65
N THR A 129 -18.84 -4.98 5.71
CA THR A 129 -18.33 -4.07 6.74
C THR A 129 -18.90 -2.68 6.47
N ARG A 130 -19.56 -2.10 7.46
CA ARG A 130 -20.28 -0.81 7.31
C ARG A 130 -19.40 0.37 7.70
N MET A 131 -19.66 1.53 7.10
CA MET A 131 -19.18 2.79 7.67
C MET A 131 -19.69 2.97 9.11
N PRO A 132 -18.91 3.54 10.03
CA PRO A 132 -17.58 4.15 9.84
C PRO A 132 -16.39 3.17 10.00
N ASN A 133 -16.62 1.85 10.04
CA ASN A 133 -15.57 0.86 10.33
C ASN A 133 -14.66 0.55 9.11
N ILE A 134 -14.77 1.33 8.03
CA ILE A 134 -13.92 1.20 6.84
C ILE A 134 -12.79 2.21 6.95
N ILE A 135 -11.55 1.73 6.76
CA ILE A 135 -10.38 2.59 6.69
C ILE A 135 -10.35 3.25 5.33
N CYS A 136 -10.45 4.57 5.32
CA CYS A 136 -10.45 5.38 4.12
C CYS A 136 -9.15 6.20 4.00
N GLY A 137 -8.87 6.64 2.78
CA GLY A 137 -7.84 7.62 2.46
C GLY A 137 -8.42 8.78 1.66
N SER A 138 -7.64 9.86 1.53
CA SER A 138 -7.90 10.99 0.65
C SER A 138 -6.91 11.01 -0.52
N ARG A 139 -7.20 11.76 -1.59
CA ARG A 139 -6.29 11.93 -2.74
C ARG A 139 -4.91 12.45 -2.33
N ASP A 140 -4.88 13.30 -1.31
CA ASP A 140 -3.66 13.94 -0.81
C ASP A 140 -2.84 13.07 0.15
N ASP A 141 -3.37 11.95 0.61
CA ASP A 141 -2.65 11.06 1.51
C ASP A 141 -1.41 10.47 0.81
N SER A 142 -0.30 10.35 1.55
CA SER A 142 0.89 9.68 1.03
C SER A 142 0.60 8.20 0.76
N ALA A 143 0.95 7.72 -0.43
CA ALA A 143 0.79 6.32 -0.83
C ALA A 143 1.48 5.36 0.15
N ILE A 144 2.63 5.75 0.71
CA ILE A 144 3.36 4.93 1.70
C ILE A 144 2.62 4.82 3.03
N ILE A 145 1.91 5.88 3.45
CA ILE A 145 1.09 5.85 4.66
C ILE A 145 -0.13 4.95 4.45
N LEU A 146 -0.75 5.01 3.27
CA LEU A 146 -1.85 4.12 2.93
C LEU A 146 -1.40 2.66 2.84
N ALA A 147 -0.25 2.38 2.23
CA ALA A 147 0.34 1.05 2.20
C ALA A 147 0.60 0.50 3.62
N LYS A 148 1.09 1.34 4.52
CA LYS A 148 1.25 0.98 5.94
C LYS A 148 -0.08 0.61 6.59
N LYS A 149 -1.14 1.39 6.37
CA LYS A 149 -2.50 1.08 6.86
C LYS A 149 -3.01 -0.26 6.31
N ILE A 150 -2.77 -0.56 5.02
CA ILE A 150 -3.14 -1.85 4.40
C ILE A 150 -2.50 -3.01 5.15
N ILE A 151 -1.20 -2.90 5.46
CA ILE A 151 -0.45 -3.94 6.18
C ILE A 151 -0.92 -4.05 7.63
N GLU A 152 -1.06 -2.93 8.34
CA GLU A 152 -1.44 -2.90 9.77
C GLU A 152 -2.86 -3.43 10.02
N HIS A 153 -3.78 -3.21 9.08
CA HIS A 153 -5.17 -3.64 9.22
C HIS A 153 -5.49 -4.93 8.46
N GLU A 154 -4.48 -5.55 7.81
CA GLU A 154 -4.62 -6.80 7.04
C GLU A 154 -5.76 -6.74 6.01
N ILE A 155 -5.88 -5.61 5.31
CA ILE A 155 -6.88 -5.35 4.26
C ILE A 155 -6.23 -5.35 2.88
N ASP A 156 -7.01 -5.64 1.83
CA ASP A 156 -6.51 -5.73 0.46
C ASP A 156 -6.50 -4.37 -0.26
N SER A 157 -7.34 -3.43 0.18
CA SER A 157 -7.50 -2.12 -0.47
C SER A 157 -8.08 -1.08 0.49
N ILE A 158 -7.84 0.20 0.17
CA ILE A 158 -8.40 1.35 0.89
C ILE A 158 -9.17 2.20 -0.13
N PRO A 159 -10.45 2.51 0.11
CA PRO A 159 -11.19 3.45 -0.73
C PRO A 159 -10.63 4.85 -0.54
N ILE A 160 -10.35 5.53 -1.65
CA ILE A 160 -10.04 6.96 -1.64
C ILE A 160 -11.37 7.70 -1.72
N VAL A 161 -11.57 8.62 -0.79
CA VAL A 161 -12.88 9.25 -0.59
C VAL A 161 -12.78 10.76 -0.50
N GLU A 162 -13.87 11.40 -0.87
CA GLU A 162 -14.09 12.83 -0.67
C GLU A 162 -15.33 13.06 0.19
N LYS A 163 -15.27 14.06 1.04
CA LYS A 163 -16.41 14.53 1.82
C LYS A 163 -17.16 15.58 1.01
N VAL A 164 -18.40 15.28 0.68
CA VAL A 164 -19.26 16.15 -0.12
C VAL A 164 -20.43 16.62 0.74
N LYS A 165 -20.67 17.93 0.74
CA LYS A 165 -21.84 18.51 1.41
C LYS A 165 -23.03 18.43 0.47
N ILE A 166 -24.13 17.93 1.00
CA ILE A 166 -25.45 17.90 0.34
C ILE A 166 -26.47 18.71 1.15
N ASP A 167 -27.64 18.92 0.59
CA ASP A 167 -28.76 19.62 1.24
C ASP A 167 -28.33 21.03 1.74
N ASP A 168 -27.83 21.90 0.84
CA ASP A 168 -27.33 23.25 1.12
C ASP A 168 -26.25 23.32 2.21
N GLY A 169 -25.50 22.22 2.39
CA GLY A 169 -24.42 22.13 3.35
C GLY A 169 -24.80 21.63 4.75
N SER A 170 -26.07 21.25 4.95
CA SER A 170 -26.55 20.74 6.22
C SER A 170 -26.09 19.31 6.53
N ARG A 171 -25.75 18.53 5.49
CA ARG A 171 -25.34 17.13 5.63
C ARG A 171 -24.05 16.85 4.85
N GLU A 172 -23.11 16.15 5.48
CA GLU A 172 -21.87 15.70 4.85
C GLU A 172 -21.99 14.20 4.54
N VAL A 173 -21.64 13.81 3.32
CA VAL A 173 -21.58 12.42 2.87
C VAL A 173 -20.19 12.08 2.35
N ILE A 174 -19.85 10.79 2.40
CA ILE A 174 -18.56 10.26 1.96
C ILE A 174 -18.77 9.61 0.61
N LYS A 175 -18.16 10.16 -0.44
CA LYS A 175 -18.15 9.59 -1.79
C LYS A 175 -16.80 8.95 -2.07
N ILE A 176 -16.83 7.81 -2.77
CA ILE A 176 -15.62 7.18 -3.30
C ILE A 176 -15.22 7.84 -4.62
N VAL A 177 -13.94 8.01 -4.86
CA VAL A 177 -13.39 8.74 -6.02
C VAL A 177 -12.30 7.94 -6.72
#